data_60eacd69dbef7dd2ae09a88744e0ac80
#
_entry.id   60eacd69dbef7dd2ae09a88744e0ac80
#
_cell.length_a   1.000
_cell.length_b   1.000
_cell.length_c   1.000
_cell.angle_alpha   90.00
_cell.angle_beta   90.00
_cell.angle_gamma   90.00
#
_symmetry.space_group_name_H-M   'P 1'
#
loop_
_entity.id
_entity.type
_entity.pdbx_description
1 polymer ?
#
loop_
_entity_poly.entity_id
_entity_poly.type
_entity_poly.pdbx_seq_one_letter_code
_entity_poly.pdbx_strand_id
1 'polypeptide(L)'
;AVADKIVRLPMKQMALGIPKDTGNLLFSDSPEYATRDGMLYSDMVRGDSRMYFYHVNQTSENKKILVVASNTEDKPVDIYVHGSWYSHPSEDYYGVGRELSEIYYKDKQKEYKITVQPRSTALLDERLNDVVVYPDQLFSGIVDFRVDGAAQVSSVMMPAYEDPHEFMKRAFLLSSDDVKLRGRFKGKDRALKTLVPYTPKDGISYILLADGQSDPFLKGPDILDNRPS
;
A
#
# COMPACT_ATOMS: atom_id res chain seq x y z
N ALA A 1 -6.16 -44.27 12.27
CA ALA A 1 -4.83 -43.77 12.00
C ALA A 1 -4.85 -43.17 10.60
N VAL A 2 -4.66 -41.85 10.47
CA VAL A 2 -4.48 -41.18 9.18
C VAL A 2 -3.01 -41.38 8.80
N ALA A 3 -2.77 -42.12 7.72
CA ALA A 3 -1.42 -42.28 7.20
C ALA A 3 -1.07 -41.05 6.38
N ASP A 4 -0.20 -40.21 6.89
CA ASP A 4 0.37 -39.10 6.15
C ASP A 4 1.28 -39.66 5.06
N LYS A 5 0.83 -39.55 3.81
CA LYS A 5 1.64 -39.92 2.66
C LYS A 5 2.46 -38.71 2.25
N ILE A 6 3.74 -38.68 2.55
CA ILE A 6 4.66 -37.68 2.05
C ILE A 6 4.92 -37.96 0.56
N VAL A 7 4.36 -37.12 -0.31
CA VAL A 7 4.64 -37.14 -1.75
C VAL A 7 5.79 -36.17 -2.01
N ARG A 8 6.96 -36.69 -2.38
CA ARG A 8 8.07 -35.87 -2.88
C ARG A 8 7.89 -35.65 -4.37
N LEU A 9 7.51 -34.44 -4.75
CA LEU A 9 7.50 -34.05 -6.16
C LEU A 9 8.92 -33.62 -6.58
N PRO A 10 9.41 -34.06 -7.74
CA PRO A 10 10.67 -33.57 -8.26
C PRO A 10 10.53 -32.07 -8.57
N MET A 11 11.32 -31.25 -7.88
CA MET A 11 11.38 -29.83 -8.13
C MET A 11 12.52 -29.55 -9.11
N LYS A 12 12.21 -28.85 -10.20
CA LYS A 12 13.18 -28.36 -11.15
C LYS A 12 13.26 -26.84 -11.03
N GLN A 13 14.49 -26.36 -10.84
CA GLN A 13 14.71 -24.91 -10.85
C GLN A 13 14.45 -24.37 -12.25
N MET A 14 13.59 -23.34 -12.34
CA MET A 14 13.26 -22.69 -13.58
C MET A 14 14.11 -21.43 -13.77
N ALA A 15 14.71 -21.27 -14.94
CA ALA A 15 15.38 -20.03 -15.29
C ALA A 15 14.35 -18.94 -15.60
N LEU A 16 14.47 -17.82 -14.89
CA LEU A 16 13.64 -16.63 -15.06
C LEU A 16 14.43 -15.54 -15.77
N GLY A 17 13.75 -14.77 -16.60
CA GLY A 17 14.28 -13.53 -17.16
C GLY A 17 14.32 -12.41 -16.10
N ILE A 18 14.95 -11.31 -16.44
CA ILE A 18 14.98 -10.13 -15.59
C ILE A 18 13.54 -9.62 -15.40
N PRO A 19 13.08 -9.42 -14.16
CA PRO A 19 11.75 -8.88 -13.90
C PRO A 19 11.58 -7.49 -14.51
N LYS A 20 10.39 -7.23 -15.03
CA LYS A 20 10.00 -5.90 -15.43
C LYS A 20 9.11 -5.30 -14.34
N ASP A 21 9.61 -4.25 -13.71
CA ASP A 21 8.88 -3.48 -12.71
C ASP A 21 8.26 -2.24 -13.34
N THR A 22 7.10 -1.83 -12.83
CA THR A 22 6.39 -0.63 -13.29
C THR A 22 5.97 0.22 -12.09
N GLY A 23 6.15 1.54 -12.19
CA GLY A 23 5.73 2.50 -11.17
C GLY A 23 6.46 2.36 -9.84
N ASN A 24 5.88 2.93 -8.79
CA ASN A 24 6.38 2.89 -7.42
C ASN A 24 5.34 2.24 -6.50
N LEU A 25 5.80 1.49 -5.52
CA LEU A 25 4.99 1.04 -4.40
C LEU A 25 5.32 1.90 -3.18
N LEU A 26 4.34 2.60 -2.66
CA LEU A 26 4.37 3.26 -1.36
C LEU A 26 3.74 2.30 -0.36
N PHE A 27 4.57 1.71 0.48
CA PHE A 27 4.12 0.72 1.45
C PHE A 27 4.07 1.34 2.83
N SER A 28 2.92 1.30 3.47
CA SER A 28 2.64 1.89 4.77
C SER A 28 2.09 0.84 5.72
N ASP A 29 2.99 0.20 6.47
CA ASP A 29 2.68 -0.84 7.47
C ASP A 29 3.42 -0.55 8.79
N SER A 30 4.04 0.61 8.93
CA SER A 30 4.75 1.01 10.15
C SER A 30 4.43 2.45 10.54
N PRO A 31 3.97 2.71 11.77
CA PRO A 31 3.64 1.71 12.79
C PRO A 31 2.38 0.92 12.42
N GLU A 32 2.43 -0.43 12.54
CA GLU A 32 1.22 -1.26 12.30
C GLU A 32 0.13 -0.91 13.32
N TYR A 33 0.50 -0.86 14.59
CA TYR A 33 -0.39 -0.48 15.69
C TYR A 33 -0.21 1.01 16.01
N ALA A 34 -1.04 1.84 15.43
CA ALA A 34 -0.95 3.28 15.60
C ALA A 34 -1.62 3.72 16.90
N THR A 35 -0.84 4.28 17.82
CA THR A 35 -1.26 4.69 19.17
C THR A 35 -1.64 6.16 19.28
N ARG A 36 -1.51 6.93 18.21
CA ARG A 36 -1.84 8.36 18.16
C ARG A 36 -2.07 8.83 16.73
N ASP A 37 -2.69 9.98 16.61
CA ASP A 37 -2.99 10.63 15.34
C ASP A 37 -1.73 11.20 14.67
N GLY A 38 -1.67 11.15 13.34
CA GLY A 38 -0.57 11.69 12.54
C GLY A 38 -0.46 11.02 11.17
N MET A 39 0.56 11.41 10.43
CA MET A 39 0.93 10.73 9.19
C MET A 39 1.63 9.41 9.54
N LEU A 40 1.06 8.30 9.08
CA LEU A 40 1.62 6.96 9.26
C LEU A 40 2.81 6.75 8.32
N TYR A 41 2.69 7.27 7.11
CA TYR A 41 3.76 7.32 6.11
C TYR A 41 3.57 8.55 5.21
N SER A 42 4.65 9.08 4.68
CA SER A 42 4.64 10.20 3.75
C SER A 42 5.86 10.19 2.85
N ASP A 43 5.67 10.44 1.55
CA ASP A 43 6.78 10.56 0.60
C ASP A 43 6.41 11.48 -0.58
N MET A 44 7.44 12.05 -1.21
CA MET A 44 7.29 12.82 -2.44
C MET A 44 7.21 11.87 -3.64
N VAL A 45 6.15 12.00 -4.43
CA VAL A 45 5.81 11.06 -5.49
C VAL A 45 5.71 11.75 -6.84
N ARG A 46 6.17 11.06 -7.89
CA ARG A 46 6.03 11.43 -9.31
C ARG A 46 5.60 10.20 -10.10
N GLY A 47 4.74 10.42 -11.09
CA GLY A 47 4.35 9.36 -12.02
C GLY A 47 3.46 8.30 -11.40
N ASP A 48 3.51 7.12 -11.99
CA ASP A 48 2.61 6.00 -11.68
C ASP A 48 3.00 5.33 -10.36
N SER A 49 2.04 5.18 -9.45
CA SER A 49 2.28 4.78 -8.07
C SER A 49 1.10 4.03 -7.47
N ARG A 50 1.37 3.26 -6.44
CA ARG A 50 0.41 2.57 -5.58
C ARG A 50 0.70 2.88 -4.13
N MET A 51 -0.29 3.36 -3.38
CA MET A 51 -0.25 3.35 -1.92
C MET A 51 -0.93 2.07 -1.44
N TYR A 52 -0.21 1.28 -0.64
CA TYR A 52 -0.77 0.16 0.11
C TYR A 52 -0.60 0.45 1.59
N PHE A 53 -1.70 0.59 2.31
CA PHE A 53 -1.70 0.85 3.75
C PHE A 53 -2.34 -0.29 4.52
N TYR A 54 -1.82 -0.54 5.74
CA TYR A 54 -2.24 -1.59 6.63
C TYR A 54 -1.97 -1.16 8.08
N HIS A 55 -2.99 -0.71 8.81
CA HIS A 55 -2.81 -0.15 10.14
C HIS A 55 -3.96 -0.49 11.06
N VAL A 56 -3.64 -0.72 12.32
CA VAL A 56 -4.57 -0.96 13.42
C VAL A 56 -4.73 0.33 14.22
N ASN A 57 -5.98 0.70 14.51
CA ASN A 57 -6.27 1.76 15.46
C ASN A 57 -6.05 1.26 16.90
N GLN A 58 -4.86 1.49 17.45
CA GLN A 58 -4.51 1.14 18.82
C GLN A 58 -4.78 2.29 19.82
N THR A 59 -5.72 3.18 19.50
CA THR A 59 -6.21 4.21 20.41
C THR A 59 -7.54 3.80 21.03
N SER A 60 -7.99 4.51 22.05
CA SER A 60 -9.31 4.31 22.66
C SER A 60 -10.45 5.07 21.95
N GLU A 61 -10.18 5.75 20.84
CA GLU A 61 -11.11 6.61 20.13
C GLU A 61 -11.36 6.13 18.71
N ASN A 62 -12.49 6.54 18.15
CA ASN A 62 -12.80 6.28 16.75
C ASN A 62 -11.90 7.11 15.84
N LYS A 63 -11.29 6.45 14.87
CA LYS A 63 -10.38 7.06 13.90
C LYS A 63 -10.88 6.87 12.48
N LYS A 64 -10.24 7.56 11.55
CA LYS A 64 -10.28 7.28 10.13
C LYS A 64 -8.85 7.26 9.59
N ILE A 65 -8.63 6.44 8.57
CA ILE A 65 -7.34 6.33 7.88
C ILE A 65 -7.55 6.73 6.43
N LEU A 66 -6.80 7.74 6.01
CA LEU A 66 -6.97 8.42 4.72
C LEU A 66 -5.68 8.35 3.91
N VAL A 67 -5.82 8.49 2.59
CA VAL A 67 -4.70 8.76 1.69
C VAL A 67 -4.83 10.18 1.16
N VAL A 68 -3.87 11.02 1.52
CA VAL A 68 -3.89 12.47 1.27
C VAL A 68 -2.74 12.84 0.35
N ALA A 69 -3.02 13.64 -0.67
CA ALA A 69 -2.01 14.30 -1.48
C ALA A 69 -1.87 15.76 -1.03
N SER A 70 -0.63 16.21 -0.82
CA SER A 70 -0.28 17.60 -0.52
C SER A 70 0.56 18.18 -1.65
N ASN A 71 0.12 19.28 -2.20
CA ASN A 71 0.86 20.01 -3.20
C ASN A 71 1.68 21.12 -2.54
N THR A 72 2.99 20.97 -2.52
CA THR A 72 3.94 21.93 -1.96
C THR A 72 4.46 22.95 -2.99
N GLU A 73 4.06 22.78 -4.24
CA GLU A 73 4.47 23.64 -5.36
C GLU A 73 3.55 24.86 -5.51
N ASP A 74 3.98 25.81 -6.34
CA ASP A 74 3.23 27.04 -6.62
C ASP A 74 2.27 26.91 -7.83
N LYS A 75 2.18 25.70 -8.42
CA LYS A 75 1.29 25.38 -9.53
C LYS A 75 0.37 24.22 -9.15
N PRO A 76 -0.85 24.17 -9.69
CA PRO A 76 -1.72 23.02 -9.51
C PRO A 76 -1.06 21.73 -10.00
N VAL A 77 -1.35 20.63 -9.32
CA VAL A 77 -0.89 19.27 -9.68
C VAL A 77 -2.10 18.40 -9.95
N ASP A 78 -2.12 17.78 -11.12
CA ASP A 78 -3.16 16.82 -11.48
C ASP A 78 -2.75 15.40 -11.02
N ILE A 79 -3.71 14.71 -10.41
CA ILE A 79 -3.56 13.33 -9.99
C ILE A 79 -4.70 12.52 -10.61
N TYR A 80 -4.35 11.44 -11.29
CA TYR A 80 -5.28 10.51 -11.90
C TYR A 80 -5.37 9.28 -11.00
N VAL A 81 -6.50 9.06 -10.37
CA VAL A 81 -6.75 7.90 -9.51
C VAL A 81 -7.34 6.81 -10.38
N HIS A 82 -6.58 5.73 -10.57
CA HIS A 82 -6.99 4.58 -11.39
C HIS A 82 -7.95 3.66 -10.64
N GLY A 83 -7.86 3.66 -9.31
CA GLY A 83 -8.77 2.93 -8.43
C GLY A 83 -8.36 3.03 -6.97
N SER A 84 -9.33 2.79 -6.09
CA SER A 84 -9.14 2.75 -4.65
C SER A 84 -10.01 1.62 -4.07
N TRP A 85 -9.35 0.64 -3.49
CA TRP A 85 -9.95 -0.55 -2.90
C TRP A 85 -9.59 -0.63 -1.43
N TYR A 86 -10.55 -0.93 -0.59
CA TYR A 86 -10.34 -1.05 0.86
C TYR A 86 -11.32 -2.04 1.47
N SER A 87 -10.88 -2.72 2.51
CA SER A 87 -11.69 -3.66 3.29
C SER A 87 -12.65 -2.94 4.23
N HIS A 88 -13.56 -3.67 4.85
CA HIS A 88 -14.21 -3.17 6.05
C HIS A 88 -13.24 -3.26 7.24
N PRO A 89 -13.16 -2.23 8.10
CA PRO A 89 -12.37 -2.31 9.32
C PRO A 89 -12.86 -3.44 10.22
N SER A 90 -11.94 -4.26 10.75
CA SER A 90 -12.30 -5.42 11.59
C SER A 90 -11.16 -5.84 12.50
N GLU A 91 -11.51 -6.53 13.61
CA GLU A 91 -10.57 -7.25 14.47
C GLU A 91 -10.16 -8.62 13.87
N ASP A 92 -10.89 -9.11 12.86
CA ASP A 92 -10.47 -10.27 12.05
C ASP A 92 -9.46 -9.83 10.97
N TYR A 93 -8.19 -9.72 11.35
CA TYR A 93 -7.12 -9.23 10.47
C TYR A 93 -6.92 -10.11 9.23
N TYR A 94 -7.13 -11.43 9.35
CA TYR A 94 -7.08 -12.33 8.18
C TYR A 94 -8.25 -12.08 7.23
N GLY A 95 -9.44 -11.83 7.81
CA GLY A 95 -10.63 -11.45 7.04
C GLY A 95 -10.42 -10.16 6.26
N VAL A 96 -9.83 -9.14 6.89
CA VAL A 96 -9.48 -7.85 6.26
C VAL A 96 -8.60 -8.05 5.04
N GLY A 97 -7.49 -8.80 5.18
CA GLY A 97 -6.56 -9.04 4.07
C GLY A 97 -7.19 -9.84 2.92
N ARG A 98 -8.00 -10.85 3.25
CA ARG A 98 -8.72 -11.65 2.27
C ARG A 98 -9.76 -10.81 1.50
N GLU A 99 -10.55 -10.02 2.22
CA GLU A 99 -11.56 -9.14 1.62
C GLU A 99 -10.93 -8.13 0.67
N LEU A 100 -9.86 -7.44 1.11
CA LEU A 100 -9.14 -6.49 0.26
C LEU A 100 -8.65 -7.16 -1.02
N SER A 101 -8.06 -8.36 -0.91
CA SER A 101 -7.57 -9.11 -2.08
C SER A 101 -8.70 -9.45 -3.04
N GLU A 102 -9.85 -9.90 -2.52
CA GLU A 102 -11.01 -10.21 -3.34
C GLU A 102 -11.56 -8.98 -4.08
N ILE A 103 -11.71 -7.86 -3.37
CA ILE A 103 -12.20 -6.61 -3.96
C ILE A 103 -11.23 -6.11 -5.03
N TYR A 104 -9.95 -6.09 -4.74
CA TYR A 104 -8.91 -5.62 -5.65
C TYR A 104 -8.90 -6.38 -6.99
N TYR A 105 -9.07 -7.70 -6.97
CA TYR A 105 -9.07 -8.51 -8.20
C TYR A 105 -10.41 -8.55 -8.94
N LYS A 106 -11.52 -8.35 -8.24
CA LYS A 106 -12.86 -8.47 -8.83
C LYS A 106 -13.45 -7.12 -9.26
N ASP A 107 -13.18 -6.05 -8.51
CA ASP A 107 -13.80 -4.76 -8.74
C ASP A 107 -12.99 -3.90 -9.70
N LYS A 108 -13.58 -3.63 -10.86
CA LYS A 108 -13.01 -2.70 -11.86
C LYS A 108 -13.55 -1.31 -11.60
N GLN A 109 -12.67 -0.42 -11.18
CA GLN A 109 -13.03 0.96 -10.92
C GLN A 109 -12.80 1.85 -12.15
N LYS A 110 -13.55 2.95 -12.20
CA LYS A 110 -13.38 3.97 -13.22
C LYS A 110 -12.37 5.01 -12.74
N GLU A 111 -11.40 5.30 -13.60
CA GLU A 111 -10.44 6.37 -13.34
C GLU A 111 -11.15 7.73 -13.20
N TYR A 112 -10.64 8.53 -12.27
CA TYR A 112 -11.03 9.93 -12.12
C TYR A 112 -9.80 10.81 -11.85
N LYS A 113 -9.98 12.11 -12.09
CA LYS A 113 -8.94 13.12 -11.91
C LYS A 113 -9.29 14.03 -10.73
N ILE A 114 -8.30 14.32 -9.91
CA ILE A 114 -8.32 15.40 -8.93
C ILE A 114 -7.23 16.42 -9.28
N THR A 115 -7.48 17.69 -9.01
CA THR A 115 -6.50 18.76 -9.16
C THR A 115 -6.21 19.34 -7.79
N VAL A 116 -5.00 19.15 -7.30
CA VAL A 116 -4.56 19.67 -6.01
C VAL A 116 -4.03 21.09 -6.23
N GLN A 117 -4.69 22.08 -5.66
CA GLN A 117 -4.30 23.48 -5.80
C GLN A 117 -2.95 23.75 -5.13
N PRO A 118 -2.25 24.83 -5.53
CA PRO A 118 -1.00 25.24 -4.88
C PRO A 118 -1.15 25.33 -3.34
N ARG A 119 -0.17 24.81 -2.62
CA ARG A 119 -0.11 24.87 -1.15
C ARG A 119 -1.34 24.31 -0.45
N SER A 120 -2.02 23.34 -1.07
CA SER A 120 -3.21 22.71 -0.51
C SER A 120 -3.12 21.18 -0.47
N THR A 121 -4.13 20.57 0.13
CA THR A 121 -4.27 19.11 0.24
C THR A 121 -5.58 18.64 -0.40
N ALA A 122 -5.59 17.38 -0.86
CA ALA A 122 -6.80 16.70 -1.33
C ALA A 122 -6.76 15.23 -0.91
N LEU A 123 -7.92 14.64 -0.65
CA LEU A 123 -8.04 13.19 -0.48
C LEU A 123 -7.92 12.52 -1.85
N LEU A 124 -7.19 11.41 -1.92
CA LEU A 124 -7.16 10.60 -3.15
C LEU A 124 -8.48 9.85 -3.35
N ASP A 125 -9.18 9.55 -2.27
CA ASP A 125 -10.54 8.97 -2.30
C ASP A 125 -11.36 9.54 -1.16
N GLU A 126 -12.36 10.34 -1.50
CA GLU A 126 -13.28 10.96 -0.52
C GLU A 126 -14.09 9.91 0.28
N ARG A 127 -14.34 8.73 -0.28
CA ARG A 127 -15.08 7.66 0.41
C ARG A 127 -14.36 7.15 1.66
N LEU A 128 -13.04 7.25 1.71
CA LEU A 128 -12.27 6.88 2.91
C LEU A 128 -12.61 7.77 4.11
N ASN A 129 -13.07 8.99 3.86
CA ASN A 129 -13.45 9.92 4.92
C ASN A 129 -14.70 9.48 5.70
N ASP A 130 -15.52 8.61 5.12
CA ASP A 130 -16.73 8.07 5.72
C ASP A 130 -16.48 6.75 6.47
N VAL A 131 -15.28 6.19 6.37
CA VAL A 131 -14.93 4.92 7.02
C VAL A 131 -14.43 5.17 8.43
N VAL A 132 -15.18 4.66 9.41
CA VAL A 132 -14.79 4.73 10.83
C VAL A 132 -14.05 3.45 11.21
N VAL A 133 -12.87 3.60 11.77
CA VAL A 133 -12.01 2.53 12.31
C VAL A 133 -12.12 2.59 13.84
N TYR A 134 -12.85 1.64 14.42
CA TYR A 134 -12.99 1.55 15.88
C TYR A 134 -11.68 1.06 16.53
N PRO A 135 -11.54 1.24 17.87
CA PRO A 135 -10.40 0.67 18.60
C PRO A 135 -10.16 -0.80 18.26
N ASP A 136 -8.89 -1.20 18.17
CA ASP A 136 -8.39 -2.54 17.86
C ASP A 136 -8.73 -3.08 16.45
N GLN A 137 -9.43 -2.30 15.63
CA GLN A 137 -9.70 -2.68 14.25
C GLN A 137 -8.51 -2.38 13.33
N LEU A 138 -8.22 -3.35 12.48
CA LEU A 138 -7.37 -3.19 11.31
C LEU A 138 -8.16 -2.59 10.15
N PHE A 139 -7.56 -1.63 9.47
CA PHE A 139 -8.04 -1.11 8.20
C PHE A 139 -6.93 -1.16 7.16
N SER A 140 -7.24 -1.69 5.99
CA SER A 140 -6.27 -1.87 4.92
C SER A 140 -6.87 -1.48 3.57
N GLY A 141 -6.03 -0.89 2.71
CA GLY A 141 -6.46 -0.47 1.38
C GLY A 141 -5.31 -0.27 0.39
N ILE A 142 -5.69 -0.22 -0.86
CA ILE A 142 -4.83 0.00 -2.02
C ILE A 142 -5.41 1.16 -2.82
N VAL A 143 -4.57 2.17 -3.11
CA VAL A 143 -4.92 3.27 -4.01
C VAL A 143 -3.90 3.32 -5.13
N ASP A 144 -4.36 3.11 -6.37
CA ASP A 144 -3.56 3.23 -7.58
C ASP A 144 -3.77 4.60 -8.21
N PHE A 145 -2.68 5.30 -8.48
CA PHE A 145 -2.76 6.67 -9.00
C PHE A 145 -1.51 7.05 -9.81
N ARG A 146 -1.63 8.12 -10.58
CA ARG A 146 -0.52 8.76 -11.29
C ARG A 146 -0.50 10.25 -10.97
N VAL A 147 0.65 10.74 -10.53
CA VAL A 147 0.89 12.18 -10.29
C VAL A 147 1.52 12.79 -11.54
N ASP A 148 0.86 13.79 -12.09
CA ASP A 148 1.38 14.56 -13.22
C ASP A 148 2.13 15.81 -12.69
N GLY A 149 3.40 15.61 -12.37
CA GLY A 149 4.22 16.54 -11.61
C GLY A 149 4.80 15.91 -10.36
N ALA A 150 4.72 16.58 -9.22
CA ALA A 150 5.13 16.07 -7.91
C ALA A 150 4.08 16.42 -6.85
N ALA A 151 3.81 15.46 -5.97
CA ALA A 151 3.00 15.68 -4.78
C ALA A 151 3.54 14.84 -3.61
N GLN A 152 3.40 15.36 -2.41
CA GLN A 152 3.62 14.55 -1.21
C GLN A 152 2.37 13.71 -0.97
N VAL A 153 2.51 12.39 -0.91
CA VAL A 153 1.38 11.48 -0.66
C VAL A 153 1.59 10.79 0.68
N SER A 154 0.57 10.84 1.51
CA SER A 154 0.62 10.36 2.89
C SER A 154 -0.55 9.43 3.21
N SER A 155 -0.31 8.40 3.98
CA SER A 155 -1.34 7.71 4.76
C SER A 155 -1.46 8.38 6.12
N VAL A 156 -2.68 8.64 6.58
CA VAL A 156 -2.93 9.49 7.75
C VAL A 156 -3.98 8.85 8.64
N MET A 157 -3.69 8.68 9.93
CA MET A 157 -4.71 8.36 10.93
C MET A 157 -5.08 9.62 11.72
N MET A 158 -6.37 9.84 11.88
CA MET A 158 -6.90 11.05 12.53
C MET A 158 -8.24 10.78 13.25
N PRO A 159 -8.70 11.69 14.13
CA PRO A 159 -10.01 11.57 14.75
C PRO A 159 -11.13 11.46 13.70
N ALA A 160 -12.08 10.55 13.93
CA ALA A 160 -13.16 10.28 12.96
C ALA A 160 -14.03 11.50 12.63
N TYR A 161 -14.16 12.44 13.56
CA TYR A 161 -15.07 13.59 13.43
C TYR A 161 -14.39 14.88 12.99
N GLU A 162 -13.08 14.84 12.77
CA GLU A 162 -12.32 16.02 12.39
C GLU A 162 -12.27 16.18 10.85
N ASP A 163 -12.22 17.44 10.41
CA ASP A 163 -12.00 17.76 9.00
C ASP A 163 -10.56 17.42 8.57
N PRO A 164 -10.36 16.65 7.49
CA PRO A 164 -9.04 16.26 7.03
C PRO A 164 -8.13 17.43 6.67
N HIS A 165 -8.67 18.48 6.07
CA HIS A 165 -7.85 19.64 5.66
C HIS A 165 -7.36 20.43 6.88
N GLU A 166 -8.18 20.55 7.91
CA GLU A 166 -7.77 21.19 9.18
C GLU A 166 -6.75 20.32 9.92
N PHE A 167 -6.96 19.00 9.94
CA PHE A 167 -6.01 18.08 10.56
C PHE A 167 -4.62 18.15 9.89
N MET A 168 -4.57 18.15 8.56
CA MET A 168 -3.31 18.17 7.81
C MET A 168 -2.45 19.41 8.06
N LYS A 169 -3.02 20.53 8.50
CA LYS A 169 -2.26 21.74 8.86
C LYS A 169 -1.32 21.55 10.05
N ARG A 170 -1.59 20.53 10.89
CA ARG A 170 -0.81 20.24 12.10
C ARG A 170 -0.31 18.80 12.16
N ALA A 171 -0.64 17.99 11.17
CA ALA A 171 -0.21 16.61 11.12
C ALA A 171 1.31 16.49 11.06
N PHE A 172 1.86 15.56 11.83
CA PHE A 172 3.29 15.24 11.82
C PHE A 172 3.48 13.75 11.51
N LEU A 173 4.65 13.42 11.00
CA LEU A 173 5.01 12.05 10.70
C LEU A 173 5.26 11.27 11.99
N LEU A 174 4.57 10.16 12.14
CA LEU A 174 4.77 9.25 13.27
C LEU A 174 6.07 8.47 13.11
N SER A 175 6.70 8.14 14.23
CA SER A 175 7.85 7.23 14.22
C SER A 175 7.43 5.85 13.70
N SER A 176 8.29 5.21 12.91
CA SER A 176 8.12 3.81 12.56
C SER A 176 8.24 2.93 13.81
N ASP A 177 7.64 1.75 13.80
CA ASP A 177 8.02 0.68 14.70
C ASP A 177 9.26 -0.04 14.14
N ASP A 178 9.89 -0.87 14.97
CA ASP A 178 11.10 -1.62 14.57
C ASP A 178 10.76 -3.01 13.97
N VAL A 179 9.49 -3.31 13.78
CA VAL A 179 8.99 -4.64 13.39
C VAL A 179 8.49 -4.64 11.96
N LYS A 180 7.74 -3.62 11.58
CA LYS A 180 7.07 -3.53 10.28
C LYS A 180 7.78 -2.53 9.35
N LEU A 181 7.44 -2.61 8.08
CA LEU A 181 8.10 -1.81 7.05
C LEU A 181 7.19 -0.67 6.59
N ARG A 182 7.81 0.44 6.26
CA ARG A 182 7.23 1.48 5.43
C ARG A 182 8.30 2.06 4.53
N GLY A 183 7.90 2.52 3.35
CA GLY A 183 8.85 3.13 2.42
C GLY A 183 8.38 3.09 0.99
N ARG A 184 9.21 3.60 0.12
CA ARG A 184 9.00 3.58 -1.32
C ARG A 184 9.88 2.51 -1.96
N PHE A 185 9.21 1.58 -2.65
CA PHE A 185 9.85 0.48 -3.38
C PHE A 185 9.72 0.72 -4.89
N LYS A 186 10.72 0.27 -5.62
CA LYS A 186 10.69 0.27 -7.07
C LYS A 186 9.73 -0.82 -7.56
N GLY A 187 8.74 -0.42 -8.35
CA GLY A 187 7.77 -1.32 -8.96
C GLY A 187 6.56 -1.61 -8.08
N LYS A 188 5.39 -1.14 -8.53
CA LYS A 188 4.08 -1.51 -7.96
C LYS A 188 3.56 -2.84 -8.52
N ASP A 189 3.98 -3.19 -9.74
CA ASP A 189 3.69 -4.45 -10.42
C ASP A 189 4.97 -5.06 -10.95
N ARG A 190 5.08 -6.38 -10.86
CA ARG A 190 6.24 -7.14 -11.32
C ARG A 190 5.84 -8.23 -12.29
N ALA A 191 6.37 -8.19 -13.51
CA ALA A 191 6.18 -9.21 -14.51
C ALA A 191 7.38 -10.15 -14.57
N LEU A 192 7.14 -11.43 -14.34
CA LEU A 192 8.12 -12.49 -14.45
C LEU A 192 7.88 -13.27 -15.75
N LYS A 193 8.95 -13.57 -16.48
CA LYS A 193 8.91 -14.44 -17.67
C LYS A 193 9.83 -15.63 -17.47
N THR A 194 9.33 -16.82 -17.80
CA THR A 194 10.19 -18.01 -17.88
C THR A 194 11.02 -17.96 -19.15
N LEU A 195 12.30 -18.35 -19.06
CA LEU A 195 13.21 -18.41 -20.21
C LEU A 195 13.07 -19.72 -21.00
N VAL A 196 12.37 -20.71 -20.44
CA VAL A 196 12.12 -22.00 -21.08
C VAL A 196 10.61 -22.22 -21.20
N PRO A 197 10.14 -22.93 -22.24
CA PRO A 197 8.75 -23.31 -22.36
C PRO A 197 8.29 -24.10 -21.14
N TYR A 198 7.07 -23.81 -20.71
CA TYR A 198 6.41 -24.49 -19.61
C TYR A 198 5.13 -25.15 -20.12
N THR A 199 4.84 -26.33 -19.63
CA THR A 199 3.57 -27.02 -19.88
C THR A 199 2.80 -27.18 -18.59
N PRO A 200 1.44 -27.24 -18.62
CA PRO A 200 0.61 -27.42 -17.42
C PRO A 200 0.94 -28.69 -16.62
N LYS A 201 1.60 -29.68 -17.25
CA LYS A 201 2.01 -30.93 -16.60
C LYS A 201 3.24 -30.77 -15.69
N ASP A 202 4.06 -29.74 -15.90
CA ASP A 202 5.30 -29.55 -15.15
C ASP A 202 5.10 -28.98 -13.74
N GLY A 203 3.97 -28.31 -13.48
CA GLY A 203 3.72 -27.58 -12.25
C GLY A 203 4.74 -26.47 -12.01
N ILE A 204 4.31 -25.28 -11.65
CA ILE A 204 5.19 -24.18 -11.23
C ILE A 204 4.84 -23.79 -9.81
N SER A 205 5.84 -23.64 -8.97
CA SER A 205 5.74 -23.01 -7.67
C SER A 205 6.66 -21.81 -7.61
N TYR A 206 6.15 -20.68 -7.17
CA TYR A 206 6.91 -19.46 -6.92
C TYR A 206 6.54 -18.91 -5.54
N ILE A 207 7.55 -18.61 -4.74
CA ILE A 207 7.37 -17.97 -3.43
C ILE A 207 7.87 -16.54 -3.56
N LEU A 208 6.97 -15.59 -3.37
CA LEU A 208 7.31 -14.18 -3.25
C LEU A 208 7.42 -13.84 -1.76
N LEU A 209 8.60 -13.45 -1.34
CA LEU A 209 8.88 -13.03 0.03
C LEU A 209 9.22 -11.54 0.01
N ALA A 210 8.49 -10.76 0.77
CA ALA A 210 8.66 -9.30 0.86
C ALA A 210 9.53 -8.89 2.07
N ASP A 211 10.52 -9.70 2.43
CA ASP A 211 11.42 -9.43 3.55
C ASP A 211 12.70 -8.67 3.17
N GLY A 212 12.88 -8.38 1.89
CA GLY A 212 14.07 -7.70 1.34
C GLY A 212 15.37 -8.49 1.46
N GLN A 213 15.36 -9.63 2.15
CA GLN A 213 16.54 -10.48 2.36
C GLN A 213 16.47 -11.78 1.56
N SER A 214 15.32 -12.44 1.61
CA SER A 214 15.10 -13.75 1.00
C SER A 214 14.61 -13.65 -0.43
N ASP A 215 13.87 -12.60 -0.78
CA ASP A 215 13.44 -12.36 -2.15
C ASP A 215 14.61 -11.79 -2.99
N PRO A 216 15.11 -12.52 -3.98
CA PRO A 216 16.21 -12.05 -4.83
C PRO A 216 15.84 -10.81 -5.64
N PHE A 217 14.55 -10.51 -5.81
CA PHE A 217 14.07 -9.35 -6.55
C PHE A 217 13.94 -8.08 -5.71
N LEU A 218 14.00 -8.19 -4.37
CA LEU A 218 13.92 -7.06 -3.44
C LEU A 218 15.27 -6.71 -2.81
N LYS A 219 16.38 -7.19 -3.36
CA LYS A 219 17.72 -6.89 -2.86
C LYS A 219 18.25 -5.55 -3.39
N GLY A 220 18.84 -4.78 -2.49
CA GLY A 220 19.60 -3.58 -2.85
C GLY A 220 18.74 -2.47 -3.45
N PRO A 221 18.92 -2.13 -4.73
CA PRO A 221 18.31 -0.93 -5.33
C PRO A 221 16.79 -0.99 -5.50
N ASP A 222 16.14 -2.11 -5.21
CA ASP A 222 14.68 -2.19 -5.29
C ASP A 222 13.99 -1.40 -4.17
N ILE A 223 14.67 -1.23 -3.04
CA ILE A 223 14.22 -0.34 -1.97
C ILE A 223 14.76 1.06 -2.28
N LEU A 224 13.89 1.97 -2.68
CA LEU A 224 14.26 3.34 -3.01
C LEU A 224 14.47 4.18 -1.76
N ASP A 225 13.61 4.03 -0.79
CA ASP A 225 13.70 4.68 0.51
C ASP A 225 12.83 3.93 1.53
N ASN A 226 13.43 3.37 2.55
CA ASN A 226 12.73 2.73 3.67
C ASN A 226 12.87 3.55 4.95
N ARG A 227 13.42 4.76 4.86
CA ARG A 227 13.49 5.65 6.01
C ARG A 227 12.19 6.41 6.16
N PRO A 228 11.82 6.75 7.38
CA PRO A 228 10.78 7.75 7.61
C PRO A 228 11.21 9.04 6.90
N SER A 229 10.36 9.54 6.03
CA SER A 229 10.55 10.84 5.38
C SER A 229 10.47 11.97 6.37
#